data_1eaa992809aec6662628a59a9d784da3
#
_entry.id   1eaa992809aec6662628a59a9d784da3
#
_cell.length_a   1.000
_cell.length_b   1.000
_cell.length_c   1.000
_cell.angle_alpha   90.00
_cell.angle_beta   90.00
_cell.angle_gamma   90.00
#
_symmetry.space_group_name_H-M   'P 1'
#
loop_
_entity.id
_entity.type
_entity.pdbx_description
1 polymer ?
#
loop_
_entity_poly.entity_id
_entity_poly.type
_entity_poly.pdbx_seq_one_letter_code
_entity_poly.pdbx_strand_id
1 'polypeptide(L)'
;MTSILVAPLHDPAIFAKQAASLDVLSGGRLSLGLAVGSREKDFRAVGVDFHQRGKIFDKQLETITRIWSGQSLGDDLEPIGPKPVQPGGPRLLLGGTSPAAIKRIGQWGEGYISPAMPPEFTRSNYAIA
;
A
#
# COMPACT_ATOMS: atom_id res chain seq x y z
N MET A 1 11.94 0.52 6.38
CA MET A 1 10.96 -0.22 5.55
C MET A 1 10.01 -1.00 6.44
N THR A 2 8.70 -0.98 6.13
CA THR A 2 7.76 -1.94 6.73
C THR A 2 7.79 -3.26 5.94
N SER A 3 7.55 -4.42 6.61
CA SER A 3 7.54 -5.72 5.93
C SER A 3 6.73 -6.75 6.72
N ILE A 4 5.50 -6.84 6.52
CA ILE A 4 4.54 -6.22 5.59
C ILE A 4 3.40 -5.64 6.42
N LEU A 5 2.87 -4.51 6.04
CA LEU A 5 1.67 -3.95 6.65
C LEU A 5 0.45 -4.40 5.85
N VAL A 6 -0.60 -4.86 6.54
CA VAL A 6 -1.86 -5.27 5.92
C VAL A 6 -2.73 -4.03 5.72
N ALA A 7 -2.61 -3.42 4.54
CA ALA A 7 -3.23 -2.13 4.26
C ALA A 7 -4.75 -2.09 4.49
N PRO A 8 -5.56 -3.09 4.08
CA PRO A 8 -7.01 -3.05 4.27
C PRO A 8 -7.51 -2.96 5.71
N LEU A 9 -6.65 -3.16 6.70
CA LEU A 9 -6.99 -3.02 8.12
C LEU A 9 -6.88 -1.58 8.63
N HIS A 10 -6.45 -0.62 7.78
CA HIS A 10 -6.20 0.76 8.15
C HIS A 10 -7.07 1.73 7.35
N ASP A 11 -7.42 2.87 7.95
CA ASP A 11 -8.00 3.98 7.22
C ASP A 11 -6.96 4.59 6.27
N PRO A 12 -7.26 4.76 4.96
CA PRO A 12 -6.29 5.21 3.98
C PRO A 12 -5.83 6.67 4.19
N ALA A 13 -6.67 7.54 4.69
CA ALA A 13 -6.31 8.94 4.89
C ALA A 13 -5.37 9.10 6.10
N ILE A 14 -5.68 8.41 7.20
CA ILE A 14 -4.81 8.38 8.38
C ILE A 14 -3.48 7.74 8.03
N PHE A 15 -3.50 6.61 7.32
CA PHE A 15 -2.29 5.92 6.89
C PHE A 15 -1.42 6.81 5.98
N ALA A 16 -2.01 7.46 4.98
CA ALA A 16 -1.28 8.34 4.06
C ALA A 16 -0.60 9.49 4.81
N LYS A 17 -1.30 10.12 5.76
CA LYS A 17 -0.76 11.17 6.61
C LYS A 17 0.42 10.68 7.47
N GLN A 18 0.28 9.55 8.13
CA GLN A 18 1.33 8.97 8.95
C GLN A 18 2.56 8.62 8.12
N ALA A 19 2.37 7.99 6.96
CA ALA A 19 3.44 7.63 6.06
C ALA A 19 4.18 8.88 5.52
N ALA A 20 3.45 9.92 5.11
CA ALA A 20 4.05 11.17 4.67
C ALA A 20 4.84 11.86 5.80
N SER A 21 4.32 11.84 7.03
CA SER A 21 5.02 12.39 8.20
C SER A 21 6.33 11.65 8.49
N LEU A 22 6.30 10.32 8.43
CA LEU A 22 7.50 9.48 8.59
C LEU A 22 8.49 9.69 7.44
N ASP A 23 8.00 9.90 6.23
CA ASP A 23 8.86 10.20 5.08
C ASP A 23 9.61 11.52 5.27
N VAL A 24 8.92 12.57 5.71
CA VAL A 24 9.53 13.86 6.05
C VAL A 24 10.55 13.70 7.17
N LEU A 25 10.19 13.05 8.28
CA LEU A 25 11.08 12.85 9.43
C LEU A 25 12.32 12.02 9.08
N SER A 26 12.18 11.08 8.16
CA SER A 26 13.29 10.25 7.71
C SER A 26 14.13 10.89 6.60
N GLY A 27 13.75 12.06 6.08
CA GLY A 27 14.42 12.69 4.94
C GLY A 27 14.29 11.87 3.65
N GLY A 28 13.09 11.32 3.39
CA GLY A 28 12.81 10.57 2.16
C GLY A 28 13.36 9.14 2.14
N ARG A 29 13.58 8.50 3.29
CA ARG A 29 14.13 7.14 3.40
C ARG A 29 13.08 6.06 3.66
N LEU A 30 11.80 6.43 3.71
CA LEU A 30 10.71 5.48 3.97
C LEU A 30 10.44 4.61 2.74
N SER A 31 10.33 3.31 2.94
CA SER A 31 9.76 2.37 2.00
C SER A 31 8.67 1.57 2.69
N LEU A 32 7.54 1.38 2.01
CA LEU A 32 6.35 0.75 2.56
C LEU A 32 6.12 -0.60 1.89
N GLY A 33 6.30 -1.68 2.65
CA GLY A 33 5.87 -3.01 2.25
C GLY A 33 4.40 -3.22 2.60
N LEU A 34 3.53 -3.38 1.61
CA LEU A 34 2.08 -3.49 1.77
C LEU A 34 1.53 -4.76 1.13
N ALA A 35 0.50 -5.34 1.74
CA ALA A 35 -0.23 -6.46 1.17
C ALA A 35 -1.70 -6.46 1.61
N VAL A 36 -2.49 -7.32 0.94
CA VAL A 36 -3.93 -7.49 1.25
C VAL A 36 -4.20 -8.26 2.54
N GLY A 37 -3.23 -9.01 3.06
CA GLY A 37 -3.44 -9.90 4.21
C GLY A 37 -4.12 -11.22 3.86
N SER A 38 -3.92 -12.22 4.74
CA SER A 38 -4.42 -13.59 4.55
C SER A 38 -5.20 -14.15 5.76
N ARG A 39 -5.15 -13.48 6.90
CA ARG A 39 -5.76 -13.96 8.16
C ARG A 39 -7.13 -13.31 8.36
N GLU A 40 -8.18 -14.05 8.08
CA GLU A 40 -9.57 -13.56 8.21
C GLU A 40 -9.91 -13.03 9.62
N LYS A 41 -9.32 -13.63 10.66
CA LYS A 41 -9.55 -13.18 12.04
C LYS A 41 -9.13 -11.73 12.28
N ASP A 42 -8.09 -11.26 11.62
CA ASP A 42 -7.61 -9.88 11.74
C ASP A 42 -8.66 -8.90 11.17
N PHE A 43 -9.29 -9.27 10.05
CA PHE A 43 -10.36 -8.49 9.41
C PHE A 43 -11.61 -8.44 10.27
N ARG A 44 -12.01 -9.57 10.85
CA ARG A 44 -13.14 -9.62 11.78
C ARG A 44 -12.94 -8.75 13.01
N ALA A 45 -11.72 -8.68 13.52
CA ALA A 45 -11.38 -7.87 14.68
C ALA A 45 -11.58 -6.37 14.45
N VAL A 46 -11.42 -5.89 13.23
CA VAL A 46 -11.58 -4.47 12.85
C VAL A 46 -12.86 -4.18 12.06
N GLY A 47 -13.73 -5.18 11.88
CA GLY A 47 -15.01 -5.01 11.18
C GLY A 47 -14.90 -4.84 9.66
N VAL A 48 -13.80 -5.29 9.05
CA VAL A 48 -13.58 -5.21 7.60
C VAL A 48 -13.93 -6.53 6.93
N ASP A 49 -14.64 -6.50 5.81
CA ASP A 49 -14.96 -7.69 5.04
C ASP A 49 -13.71 -8.29 4.37
N PHE A 50 -13.32 -9.47 4.84
CA PHE A 50 -12.17 -10.21 4.31
C PHE A 50 -12.27 -10.49 2.81
N HIS A 51 -13.48 -10.80 2.31
CA HIS A 51 -13.69 -11.13 0.89
C HIS A 51 -13.57 -9.92 -0.04
N GLN A 52 -13.72 -8.70 0.50
CA GLN A 52 -13.54 -7.45 -0.24
C GLN A 52 -12.12 -6.87 -0.16
N ARG A 53 -11.21 -7.49 0.61
CA ARG A 53 -9.88 -6.93 0.91
C ARG A 53 -9.05 -6.49 -0.31
N GLY A 54 -9.19 -7.21 -1.43
CA GLY A 54 -8.52 -6.84 -2.69
C GLY A 54 -9.04 -5.52 -3.25
N LYS A 55 -10.36 -5.38 -3.36
CA LYS A 55 -11.01 -4.15 -3.84
C LYS A 55 -10.78 -2.97 -2.88
N ILE A 56 -10.81 -3.24 -1.58
CA ILE A 56 -10.50 -2.24 -0.55
C ILE A 56 -9.08 -1.73 -0.75
N PHE A 57 -8.11 -2.63 -0.97
CA PHE A 57 -6.72 -2.24 -1.16
C PHE A 57 -6.50 -1.45 -2.46
N ASP A 58 -7.15 -1.82 -3.56
CA ASP A 58 -7.09 -1.05 -4.81
C ASP A 58 -7.56 0.39 -4.58
N LYS A 59 -8.73 0.57 -3.96
CA LYS A 59 -9.26 1.90 -3.61
C LYS A 59 -8.35 2.67 -2.64
N GLN A 60 -7.73 1.97 -1.69
CA GLN A 60 -6.80 2.60 -0.75
C GLN A 60 -5.55 3.14 -1.46
N LEU A 61 -4.98 2.38 -2.39
CA LEU A 61 -3.82 2.83 -3.17
C LEU A 61 -4.14 4.09 -3.99
N GLU A 62 -5.32 4.14 -4.62
CA GLU A 62 -5.81 5.36 -5.29
C GLU A 62 -5.92 6.54 -4.32
N THR A 63 -6.52 6.32 -3.14
CA THR A 63 -6.70 7.37 -2.14
C THR A 63 -5.36 7.87 -1.60
N ILE A 64 -4.46 6.96 -1.26
CA ILE A 64 -3.14 7.27 -0.71
C ILE A 64 -2.30 8.09 -1.71
N THR A 65 -2.25 7.66 -2.96
CA THR A 65 -1.49 8.36 -4.01
C THR A 65 -2.09 9.73 -4.32
N ARG A 66 -3.42 9.85 -4.28
CA ARG A 66 -4.12 11.13 -4.42
C ARG A 66 -3.76 12.11 -3.30
N ILE A 67 -3.72 11.65 -2.05
CA ILE A 67 -3.30 12.47 -0.90
C ILE A 67 -1.84 12.91 -1.05
N TRP A 68 -0.94 12.01 -1.39
CA TRP A 68 0.48 12.34 -1.55
C TRP A 68 0.77 13.29 -2.72
N SER A 69 -0.08 13.29 -3.74
CA SER A 69 -0.01 14.28 -4.83
C SER A 69 -0.53 15.67 -4.42
N GLY A 70 -1.06 15.82 -3.21
CA GLY A 70 -1.62 17.09 -2.71
C GLY A 70 -3.04 17.37 -3.18
N GLN A 71 -3.75 16.37 -3.71
CA GLN A 71 -5.15 16.53 -4.10
C GLN A 71 -6.08 16.35 -2.91
N SER A 72 -7.15 17.14 -2.86
CA SER A 72 -8.23 16.96 -1.90
C SER A 72 -9.04 15.69 -2.17
N LEU A 73 -9.61 15.10 -1.15
CA LEU A 73 -10.52 13.95 -1.25
C LEU A 73 -11.96 14.33 -1.57
N GLY A 74 -12.30 15.60 -1.52
CA GLY A 74 -13.63 16.15 -1.83
C GLY A 74 -13.57 17.64 -2.05
N ASP A 75 -14.63 18.20 -2.65
CA ASP A 75 -14.67 19.61 -3.05
C ASP A 75 -14.62 20.58 -1.84
N ASP A 76 -15.17 20.14 -0.72
CA ASP A 76 -15.21 20.92 0.54
C ASP A 76 -14.11 20.57 1.54
N LEU A 77 -13.11 19.78 1.11
CA LEU A 77 -12.05 19.29 1.98
C LEU A 77 -10.69 19.91 1.59
N GLU A 78 -9.94 20.30 2.61
CA GLU A 78 -8.55 20.70 2.41
C GLU A 78 -7.64 19.49 2.11
N PRO A 79 -6.55 19.68 1.34
CA PRO A 79 -5.56 18.65 1.13
C PRO A 79 -4.95 18.16 2.44
N ILE A 80 -4.74 16.86 2.55
CA ILE A 80 -4.13 16.24 3.73
C ILE A 80 -2.61 16.30 3.62
N GLY A 81 -1.97 17.05 4.53
CA GLY A 81 -0.52 17.13 4.65
C GLY A 81 0.05 16.26 5.78
N PRO A 82 1.39 16.23 5.92
CA PRO A 82 2.38 16.94 5.07
C PRO A 82 2.54 16.30 3.68
N LYS A 83 3.11 17.05 2.74
CA LYS A 83 3.54 16.50 1.46
C LYS A 83 4.80 15.64 1.68
N PRO A 84 4.87 14.40 1.13
CA PRO A 84 6.07 13.58 1.20
C PRO A 84 7.29 14.27 0.60
N VAL A 85 8.48 13.90 1.08
CA VAL A 85 9.76 14.34 0.51
C VAL A 85 10.05 13.60 -0.79
N GLN A 86 9.75 12.31 -0.82
CA GLN A 86 9.91 11.50 -2.03
C GLN A 86 8.88 11.93 -3.09
N PRO A 87 9.30 12.16 -4.35
CA PRO A 87 8.37 12.46 -5.44
C PRO A 87 7.31 11.35 -5.61
N GLY A 88 6.04 11.73 -5.55
CA GLY A 88 4.92 10.78 -5.64
C GLY A 88 4.58 10.04 -4.35
N GLY A 89 5.40 10.16 -3.32
CA GLY A 89 5.23 9.51 -2.01
C GLY A 89 6.31 8.49 -1.68
N PRO A 90 6.25 7.87 -0.50
CA PRO A 90 7.13 6.77 -0.12
C PRO A 90 7.07 5.61 -1.09
N ARG A 91 8.21 4.98 -1.37
CA ARG A 91 8.29 3.81 -2.25
C ARG A 91 7.37 2.70 -1.80
N LEU A 92 6.57 2.18 -2.74
CA LEU A 92 5.64 1.09 -2.50
C LEU A 92 6.21 -0.26 -2.95
N LEU A 93 6.41 -1.17 -2.01
CA LEU A 93 6.78 -2.55 -2.26
C LEU A 93 5.56 -3.42 -1.97
N LEU A 94 4.97 -4.02 -3.00
CA LEU A 94 3.71 -4.73 -2.85
C LEU A 94 3.92 -6.25 -2.81
N GLY A 95 3.15 -6.92 -1.95
CA GLY A 95 3.21 -8.36 -1.77
C GLY A 95 1.96 -9.08 -2.26
N GLY A 96 2.12 -10.35 -2.62
CA GLY A 96 1.04 -11.24 -3.02
C GLY A 96 1.40 -12.13 -4.20
N THR A 97 0.61 -13.20 -4.40
CA THR A 97 0.87 -14.23 -5.43
C THR A 97 -0.30 -14.46 -6.37
N SER A 98 -1.47 -13.87 -6.09
CA SER A 98 -2.62 -13.99 -6.97
C SER A 98 -2.46 -13.13 -8.24
N PRO A 99 -3.12 -13.47 -9.36
CA PRO A 99 -3.10 -12.62 -10.56
C PRO A 99 -3.48 -11.17 -10.29
N ALA A 100 -4.45 -10.94 -9.40
CA ALA A 100 -4.85 -9.58 -8.99
C ALA A 100 -3.74 -8.86 -8.21
N ALA A 101 -2.98 -9.58 -7.38
CA ALA A 101 -1.85 -9.00 -6.67
C ALA A 101 -0.72 -8.62 -7.65
N ILE A 102 -0.39 -9.50 -8.60
CA ILE A 102 0.62 -9.23 -9.64
C ILE A 102 0.23 -8.00 -10.47
N LYS A 103 -1.03 -7.92 -10.92
CA LYS A 103 -1.53 -6.73 -11.64
C LYS A 103 -1.36 -5.45 -10.81
N ARG A 104 -1.66 -5.51 -9.50
CA ARG A 104 -1.51 -4.38 -8.57
C ARG A 104 -0.05 -3.95 -8.43
N ILE A 105 0.87 -4.92 -8.36
CA ILE A 105 2.31 -4.64 -8.30
C ILE A 105 2.75 -3.87 -9.56
N GLY A 106 2.37 -4.32 -10.76
CA GLY A 106 2.70 -3.63 -12.01
C GLY A 106 2.06 -2.24 -12.14
N GLN A 107 0.91 -2.01 -11.49
CA GLN A 107 0.21 -0.72 -11.56
C GLN A 107 0.71 0.31 -10.54
N TRP A 108 1.04 -0.11 -9.32
CA TRP A 108 1.27 0.77 -8.19
C TRP A 108 2.62 0.57 -7.51
N GLY A 109 3.26 -0.58 -7.71
CA GLY A 109 4.46 -0.95 -6.98
C GLY A 109 5.74 -0.52 -7.69
N GLU A 110 6.71 -0.09 -6.92
CA GLU A 110 8.10 0.07 -7.36
C GLU A 110 8.93 -1.19 -7.12
N GLY A 111 8.32 -2.22 -6.54
CA GLY A 111 8.94 -3.51 -6.29
C GLY A 111 8.01 -4.53 -5.68
N TYR A 112 8.49 -5.76 -5.64
CA TYR A 112 7.78 -6.93 -5.15
C TYR A 112 8.36 -7.44 -3.83
N ILE A 113 7.51 -7.68 -2.85
CA ILE A 113 7.88 -8.43 -1.65
C ILE A 113 7.33 -9.85 -1.80
N SER A 114 8.23 -10.79 -2.06
CA SER A 114 7.88 -12.19 -2.12
C SER A 114 7.51 -12.71 -0.72
N PRO A 115 6.42 -13.47 -0.58
CA PRO A 115 6.26 -14.32 0.59
C PRO A 115 7.40 -15.34 0.66
N ALA A 116 7.51 -16.05 1.79
CA ALA A 116 8.51 -17.11 1.97
C ALA A 116 8.21 -18.30 1.03
N MET A 117 8.64 -18.20 -0.23
CA MET A 117 8.42 -19.18 -1.30
C MET A 117 9.75 -19.53 -1.97
N PRO A 118 9.85 -20.69 -2.64
CA PRO A 118 11.03 -21.06 -3.38
C PRO A 118 11.46 -19.98 -4.39
N PRO A 119 12.78 -19.79 -4.63
CA PRO A 119 13.30 -18.72 -5.48
C PRO A 119 12.74 -18.73 -6.91
N GLU A 120 12.53 -19.91 -7.48
CA GLU A 120 11.94 -20.07 -8.82
C GLU A 120 10.53 -19.51 -8.92
N PHE A 121 9.71 -19.66 -7.88
CA PHE A 121 8.36 -19.10 -7.83
C PHE A 121 8.39 -17.56 -7.72
N THR A 122 9.30 -17.05 -6.92
CA THR A 122 9.52 -15.60 -6.79
C THR A 122 9.95 -14.99 -8.11
N ARG A 123 10.87 -15.66 -8.83
CA ARG A 123 11.40 -15.21 -10.13
C ARG A 123 10.27 -15.15 -11.18
N SER A 124 9.41 -16.18 -11.26
CA SER A 124 8.31 -16.18 -12.23
C SER A 124 7.30 -15.07 -11.95
N ASN A 125 6.94 -14.83 -10.70
CA ASN A 125 6.02 -13.74 -10.34
C ASN A 125 6.61 -12.36 -10.63
N TYR A 126 7.91 -12.17 -10.38
CA TYR A 126 8.58 -10.90 -10.67
C TYR A 126 8.65 -10.60 -12.17
N ALA A 127 8.78 -11.61 -13.02
CA ALA A 127 8.81 -11.44 -14.47
C ALA A 127 7.45 -11.07 -15.07
N ILE A 128 6.36 -11.26 -14.33
CA ILE A 128 4.99 -10.97 -14.76
C ILE A 128 4.51 -9.58 -14.25
N ALA A 129 5.11 -9.09 -13.16
CA ALA A 129 4.78 -7.82 -12.55
C ALA A 129 5.40 -6.64 -13.30
#